data_87484b802bd1f3c512dcdbff27a7e164
#
_entry.id   87484b802bd1f3c512dcdbff27a7e164
#
_cell.length_a   1.000
_cell.length_b   1.000
_cell.length_c   1.000
_cell.angle_alpha   90.00
_cell.angle_beta   90.00
_cell.angle_gamma   90.00
#
_symmetry.space_group_name_H-M   'P 1'
#
loop_
_entity.id
_entity.type
_entity.pdbx_description
1 polymer ?
#
loop_
_entity_poly.entity_id
_entity_poly.type
_entity_poly.pdbx_seq_one_letter_code
_entity_poly.pdbx_strand_id
1 'polypeptide(L)'
;MNILLLTSEFAPAAGGIGTYAREIAAAAVRLGADVTVAAPDYADDGVARADRAAPFRTHRFRGGLHSIRDLPGKVRLARALTAADGHDVVHAVDWPFFLPVALARARTDARLLMTVHGTEINEMQTAGKRLAVRLAGTFGPRAEVVANSEFTRELFLSRFELPADRVRAIPLGVSEFWFGPRADRDAVRRKHALAPDALVMVTVARLTQRKGHLATLAALQQLAEPLRARITWLIIGPDGEAGHVAQLRAAALAAGGDIRFLGRLPDEEIRDIFGAADLFCLTGVPDPSGRVEGFGLVYLEAGACDLPSLGCNIGGVAEAVAAGRSGLLVAPTPEAIAGAIAKLAEDETLRTALGRGALAHARALSWDRCAAATYGLAPTDDILLPPVDREQVALAPFAAGDVAPAAAGSRGEE
;
A
#
# COMPACT_ATOMS: atom_id res chain seq x y z
N MET A 1 16.96 21.73 -4.03
CA MET A 1 16.59 20.76 -5.09
C MET A 1 15.17 21.04 -5.51
N ASN A 2 14.93 21.20 -6.82
CA ASN A 2 13.60 21.45 -7.37
C ASN A 2 13.02 20.15 -7.95
N ILE A 3 11.86 19.72 -7.44
CA ILE A 3 11.26 18.43 -7.77
C ILE A 3 9.88 18.65 -8.40
N LEU A 4 9.66 18.08 -9.57
CA LEU A 4 8.34 17.98 -10.20
C LEU A 4 7.81 16.57 -10.06
N LEU A 5 6.72 16.39 -9.32
CA LEU A 5 5.98 15.12 -9.25
C LEU A 5 4.78 15.14 -10.21
N LEU A 6 4.59 14.05 -10.94
CA LEU A 6 3.40 13.84 -11.77
C LEU A 6 2.70 12.56 -11.32
N THR A 7 1.44 12.69 -10.94
CA THR A 7 0.63 11.57 -10.44
C THR A 7 -0.78 11.57 -11.02
N SER A 8 -1.37 10.38 -11.18
CA SER A 8 -2.76 10.22 -11.60
C SER A 8 -3.72 10.00 -10.43
N GLU A 9 -3.20 9.89 -9.20
CA GLU A 9 -4.00 9.81 -7.97
C GLU A 9 -3.45 10.80 -6.94
N PHE A 10 -4.32 11.61 -6.34
CA PHE A 10 -3.92 12.57 -5.31
C PHE A 10 -5.09 12.94 -4.41
N ALA A 11 -4.82 13.63 -3.30
CA ALA A 11 -5.87 14.17 -2.43
C ALA A 11 -6.84 15.10 -3.21
N PRO A 12 -8.16 15.08 -2.92
CA PRO A 12 -8.82 14.39 -1.80
C PRO A 12 -9.18 12.92 -2.06
N ALA A 13 -8.91 12.39 -3.26
CA ALA A 13 -9.17 10.97 -3.53
C ALA A 13 -8.28 10.08 -2.64
N ALA A 14 -8.90 9.07 -2.03
CA ALA A 14 -8.19 8.13 -1.18
C ALA A 14 -7.62 6.96 -1.99
N GLY A 15 -6.34 6.67 -1.78
CA GLY A 15 -5.65 5.55 -2.41
C GLY A 15 -4.19 5.51 -2.00
N GLY A 16 -3.56 4.34 -2.05
CA GLY A 16 -2.16 4.17 -1.64
C GLY A 16 -1.18 5.02 -2.48
N ILE A 17 -1.44 5.16 -3.77
CA ILE A 17 -0.62 5.98 -4.67
C ILE A 17 -0.77 7.47 -4.33
N GLY A 18 -2.00 7.94 -4.10
CA GLY A 18 -2.26 9.32 -3.68
C GLY A 18 -1.64 9.65 -2.33
N THR A 19 -1.68 8.71 -1.37
CA THR A 19 -1.00 8.83 -0.07
C THR A 19 0.51 8.91 -0.27
N TYR A 20 1.11 8.02 -1.06
CA TYR A 20 2.52 8.07 -1.41
C TYR A 20 2.93 9.43 -1.99
N ALA A 21 2.21 9.90 -3.01
CA ALA A 21 2.52 11.16 -3.69
C ALA A 21 2.49 12.36 -2.73
N ARG A 22 1.49 12.43 -1.86
CA ARG A 22 1.35 13.48 -0.86
C ARG A 22 2.47 13.44 0.17
N GLU A 23 2.69 12.27 0.76
CA GLU A 23 3.63 12.11 1.87
C GLU A 23 5.08 12.28 1.42
N ILE A 24 5.46 11.72 0.27
CA ILE A 24 6.83 11.89 -0.23
C ILE A 24 7.12 13.34 -0.66
N ALA A 25 6.12 14.05 -1.21
CA ALA A 25 6.24 15.47 -1.54
C ALA A 25 6.41 16.32 -0.28
N ALA A 26 5.58 16.08 0.74
CA ALA A 26 5.67 16.78 2.03
C ALA A 26 7.00 16.50 2.74
N ALA A 27 7.46 15.26 2.73
CA ALA A 27 8.76 14.88 3.29
C ALA A 27 9.92 15.55 2.55
N ALA A 28 9.89 15.61 1.23
CA ALA A 28 10.92 16.30 0.44
C ALA A 28 10.98 17.80 0.80
N VAL A 29 9.83 18.46 1.03
CA VAL A 29 9.80 19.86 1.49
C VAL A 29 10.42 20.00 2.88
N ARG A 30 10.11 19.10 3.83
CA ARG A 30 10.75 19.11 5.16
C ARG A 30 12.27 18.96 5.07
N LEU A 31 12.76 18.25 4.06
CA LEU A 31 14.19 18.07 3.76
C LEU A 31 14.78 19.21 2.90
N GLY A 32 14.06 20.34 2.73
CA GLY A 32 14.53 21.53 2.07
C GLY A 32 14.42 21.56 0.54
N ALA A 33 13.63 20.65 -0.07
CA ALA A 33 13.35 20.70 -1.49
C ALA A 33 12.18 21.66 -1.81
N ASP A 34 12.23 22.27 -2.99
CA ASP A 34 11.08 22.97 -3.59
C ASP A 34 10.31 21.96 -4.47
N VAL A 35 9.04 21.73 -4.14
CA VAL A 35 8.24 20.66 -4.76
C VAL A 35 7.02 21.24 -5.47
N THR A 36 6.82 20.80 -6.70
CA THR A 36 5.57 21.02 -7.45
C THR A 36 4.95 19.68 -7.78
N VAL A 37 3.66 19.51 -7.44
CA VAL A 37 2.89 18.28 -7.72
C VAL A 37 1.88 18.57 -8.81
N ALA A 38 1.98 17.87 -9.95
CA ALA A 38 0.94 17.84 -10.97
C ALA A 38 -0.04 16.71 -10.65
N ALA A 39 -1.28 17.05 -10.35
CA ALA A 39 -2.31 16.12 -9.85
C ALA A 39 -3.67 16.32 -10.55
N PRO A 40 -4.54 15.29 -10.57
CA PRO A 40 -5.87 15.41 -11.15
C PRO A 40 -6.74 16.44 -10.43
N ASP A 41 -7.55 17.15 -11.22
CA ASP A 41 -8.66 17.94 -10.72
C ASP A 41 -9.92 17.06 -10.73
N TYR A 42 -10.43 16.76 -9.55
CA TYR A 42 -11.63 15.93 -9.39
C TYR A 42 -12.92 16.72 -9.45
N ALA A 43 -12.85 18.04 -9.67
CA ALA A 43 -14.00 18.96 -9.62
C ALA A 43 -14.80 18.84 -8.30
N ASP A 44 -14.10 18.65 -7.19
CA ASP A 44 -14.63 18.46 -5.84
C ASP A 44 -14.15 19.60 -4.93
N ASP A 45 -15.01 20.09 -4.05
CA ASP A 45 -14.69 21.17 -3.10
C ASP A 45 -13.52 20.82 -2.16
N GLY A 46 -13.27 19.53 -1.94
CA GLY A 46 -12.13 19.01 -1.18
C GLY A 46 -10.77 19.31 -1.84
N VAL A 47 -10.72 19.48 -3.18
CA VAL A 47 -9.47 19.79 -3.91
C VAL A 47 -8.85 21.07 -3.38
N ALA A 48 -9.62 22.16 -3.32
CA ALA A 48 -9.10 23.45 -2.84
C ALA A 48 -8.67 23.41 -1.36
N ARG A 49 -9.30 22.57 -0.54
CA ARG A 49 -8.91 22.34 0.86
C ARG A 49 -7.60 21.58 0.93
N ALA A 50 -7.45 20.51 0.14
CA ALA A 50 -6.25 19.70 0.09
C ALA A 50 -5.04 20.54 -0.37
N ASP A 51 -5.22 21.38 -1.39
CA ASP A 51 -4.15 22.24 -1.92
C ASP A 51 -3.71 23.31 -0.93
N ARG A 52 -4.65 23.91 -0.18
CA ARG A 52 -4.30 24.87 0.88
C ARG A 52 -3.56 24.23 2.06
N ALA A 53 -3.81 22.97 2.33
CA ALA A 53 -3.13 22.24 3.41
C ALA A 53 -1.76 21.70 3.01
N ALA A 54 -1.44 21.65 1.71
CA ALA A 54 -0.18 21.11 1.21
C ALA A 54 0.97 22.09 1.45
N PRO A 55 2.15 21.62 1.90
CA PRO A 55 3.34 22.46 2.07
C PRO A 55 4.09 22.72 0.76
N PHE A 56 3.56 22.32 -0.37
CA PHE A 56 4.14 22.41 -1.72
C PHE A 56 3.14 23.00 -2.70
N ARG A 57 3.61 23.35 -3.90
CA ARG A 57 2.73 23.84 -4.98
C ARG A 57 2.01 22.71 -5.68
N THR A 58 0.71 22.87 -5.97
CA THR A 58 -0.09 21.91 -6.71
C THR A 58 -0.55 22.49 -8.03
N HIS A 59 -0.27 21.78 -9.12
CA HIS A 59 -0.78 22.07 -10.45
C HIS A 59 -1.89 21.07 -10.80
N ARG A 60 -3.15 21.52 -10.81
CA ARG A 60 -4.29 20.65 -11.13
C ARG A 60 -4.54 20.57 -12.63
N PHE A 61 -4.72 19.34 -13.12
CA PHE A 61 -5.04 19.08 -14.52
C PHE A 61 -6.33 18.28 -14.66
N ARG A 62 -7.03 18.50 -15.77
CA ARG A 62 -8.24 17.74 -16.13
C ARG A 62 -7.85 16.44 -16.82
N GLY A 63 -8.52 15.34 -16.48
CA GLY A 63 -8.30 14.03 -17.10
C GLY A 63 -8.61 12.86 -16.18
N GLY A 64 -8.87 11.69 -16.77
CA GLY A 64 -9.15 10.46 -16.04
C GLY A 64 -7.91 9.79 -15.48
N LEU A 65 -8.10 8.96 -14.46
CA LEU A 65 -7.02 8.32 -13.70
C LEU A 65 -6.16 7.40 -14.59
N HIS A 66 -6.76 6.50 -15.35
CA HIS A 66 -6.06 5.45 -16.09
C HIS A 66 -6.52 5.29 -17.55
N SER A 67 -7.13 6.34 -18.13
CA SER A 67 -7.63 6.27 -19.49
C SER A 67 -6.52 6.48 -20.53
N ILE A 68 -6.43 5.60 -21.52
CA ILE A 68 -5.55 5.79 -22.68
C ILE A 68 -5.96 7.02 -23.49
N ARG A 69 -7.22 7.44 -23.42
CA ARG A 69 -7.72 8.65 -24.10
C ARG A 69 -7.08 9.93 -23.55
N ASP A 70 -6.63 9.91 -22.29
CA ASP A 70 -5.97 11.03 -21.63
C ASP A 70 -4.47 11.09 -21.91
N LEU A 71 -3.90 10.07 -22.53
CA LEU A 71 -2.47 10.00 -22.81
C LEU A 71 -1.92 11.21 -23.58
N PRO A 72 -2.58 11.71 -24.67
CA PRO A 72 -2.09 12.90 -25.36
C PRO A 72 -2.10 14.16 -24.48
N GLY A 73 -3.09 14.28 -23.60
CA GLY A 73 -3.17 15.37 -22.60
C GLY A 73 -2.04 15.29 -21.59
N LYS A 74 -1.78 14.10 -21.03
CA LYS A 74 -0.68 13.85 -20.10
C LYS A 74 0.71 14.09 -20.72
N VAL A 75 0.89 13.71 -21.97
CA VAL A 75 2.14 13.99 -22.70
C VAL A 75 2.34 15.50 -22.90
N ARG A 76 1.30 16.24 -23.30
CA ARG A 76 1.38 17.72 -23.41
C ARG A 76 1.68 18.37 -22.07
N LEU A 77 1.01 17.94 -21.00
CA LEU A 77 1.24 18.41 -19.64
C LEU A 77 2.68 18.15 -19.19
N ALA A 78 3.16 16.91 -19.31
CA ALA A 78 4.52 16.56 -18.94
C ALA A 78 5.54 17.40 -19.71
N ARG A 79 5.37 17.58 -21.03
CA ARG A 79 6.23 18.41 -21.85
C ARG A 79 6.21 19.90 -21.48
N ALA A 80 5.05 20.42 -21.08
CA ALA A 80 4.93 21.82 -20.67
C ALA A 80 5.60 22.05 -19.32
N LEU A 81 5.34 21.18 -18.34
CA LEU A 81 5.89 21.33 -16.99
C LEU A 81 7.39 21.01 -16.92
N THR A 82 7.87 20.02 -17.67
CA THR A 82 9.31 19.70 -17.70
C THR A 82 10.14 20.73 -18.48
N ALA A 83 9.53 21.48 -19.39
CA ALA A 83 10.19 22.58 -20.10
C ALA A 83 10.25 23.88 -19.29
N ALA A 84 9.46 24.00 -18.20
CA ALA A 84 9.59 25.09 -17.26
C ALA A 84 10.93 24.96 -16.51
N ASP A 85 11.60 26.08 -16.29
CA ASP A 85 12.99 26.11 -15.87
C ASP A 85 13.26 25.48 -14.50
N GLY A 86 14.37 24.76 -14.41
CA GLY A 86 15.07 24.52 -13.17
C GLY A 86 14.66 23.30 -12.35
N HIS A 87 14.01 22.28 -12.92
CA HIS A 87 13.80 21.01 -12.19
C HIS A 87 15.08 20.17 -12.16
N ASP A 88 15.48 19.73 -10.96
CA ASP A 88 16.57 18.76 -10.77
C ASP A 88 16.07 17.33 -10.95
N VAL A 89 14.80 17.08 -10.57
CA VAL A 89 14.13 15.77 -10.66
C VAL A 89 12.74 15.92 -11.26
N VAL A 90 12.42 15.09 -12.24
CA VAL A 90 11.06 14.86 -12.76
C VAL A 90 10.64 13.47 -12.39
N HIS A 91 9.66 13.36 -11.49
CA HIS A 91 9.22 12.12 -10.89
C HIS A 91 7.82 11.70 -11.39
N ALA A 92 7.76 10.65 -12.20
CA ALA A 92 6.51 9.97 -12.51
C ALA A 92 6.16 9.02 -11.35
N VAL A 93 5.16 9.39 -10.57
CA VAL A 93 4.79 8.66 -9.35
C VAL A 93 4.07 7.33 -9.66
N ASP A 94 3.39 7.28 -10.80
CA ASP A 94 2.62 6.11 -11.19
C ASP A 94 2.67 5.84 -12.71
N TRP A 95 2.28 4.63 -13.08
CA TRP A 95 2.33 4.12 -14.46
C TRP A 95 1.76 5.06 -15.53
N PRO A 96 0.61 5.75 -15.34
CA PRO A 96 0.06 6.65 -16.34
C PRO A 96 0.97 7.81 -16.75
N PHE A 97 1.99 8.15 -15.94
CA PHE A 97 2.96 9.19 -16.23
C PHE A 97 4.32 8.69 -16.70
N PHE A 98 4.61 7.40 -16.68
CA PHE A 98 5.89 6.87 -17.13
C PHE A 98 6.18 7.22 -18.60
N LEU A 99 5.25 6.88 -19.49
CA LEU A 99 5.35 7.21 -20.90
C LEU A 99 5.37 8.73 -21.19
N PRO A 100 4.47 9.54 -20.60
CA PRO A 100 4.52 11.01 -20.74
C PRO A 100 5.85 11.63 -20.35
N VAL A 101 6.43 11.24 -19.20
CA VAL A 101 7.74 11.74 -18.74
C VAL A 101 8.86 11.29 -19.68
N ALA A 102 8.86 10.03 -20.10
CA ALA A 102 9.85 9.53 -21.06
C ALA A 102 9.82 10.31 -22.40
N LEU A 103 8.63 10.65 -22.90
CA LEU A 103 8.45 11.44 -24.11
C LEU A 103 8.77 12.94 -23.92
N ALA A 104 8.89 13.41 -22.69
CA ALA A 104 9.30 14.77 -22.36
C ALA A 104 10.83 14.91 -22.15
N ARG A 105 11.58 13.79 -22.07
CA ARG A 105 13.01 13.75 -21.71
C ARG A 105 13.94 14.69 -22.52
N ALA A 106 13.61 14.98 -23.76
CA ALA A 106 14.42 15.88 -24.60
C ALA A 106 14.27 17.38 -24.22
N ARG A 107 13.37 17.70 -23.29
CA ARG A 107 13.05 19.06 -22.86
C ARG A 107 13.65 19.43 -21.50
N THR A 108 14.39 18.52 -20.89
CA THR A 108 14.96 18.74 -19.57
C THR A 108 16.23 17.90 -19.37
N ASP A 109 17.17 18.41 -18.59
CA ASP A 109 18.36 17.68 -18.12
C ASP A 109 18.12 17.03 -16.74
N ALA A 110 16.95 17.21 -16.14
CA ALA A 110 16.57 16.63 -14.86
C ALA A 110 16.72 15.09 -14.83
N ARG A 111 16.95 14.55 -13.66
CA ARG A 111 16.84 13.10 -13.40
C ARG A 111 15.39 12.67 -13.63
N LEU A 112 15.20 11.58 -14.36
CA LEU A 112 13.86 11.02 -14.62
C LEU A 112 13.62 9.85 -13.67
N LEU A 113 12.78 10.04 -12.68
CA LEU A 113 12.46 9.05 -11.66
C LEU A 113 11.06 8.47 -11.87
N MET A 114 10.92 7.18 -11.69
CA MET A 114 9.66 6.44 -11.84
C MET A 114 9.45 5.54 -10.63
N THR A 115 8.31 5.68 -9.94
CA THR A 115 7.98 4.78 -8.81
C THR A 115 7.02 3.69 -9.24
N VAL A 116 7.38 2.45 -8.95
CA VAL A 116 6.54 1.26 -9.16
C VAL A 116 5.97 0.78 -7.81
N HIS A 117 4.65 0.54 -7.79
CA HIS A 117 3.91 0.17 -6.57
C HIS A 117 3.52 -1.30 -6.51
N GLY A 118 3.78 -2.07 -7.57
CA GLY A 118 3.52 -3.50 -7.65
C GLY A 118 2.30 -3.85 -8.50
N THR A 119 1.13 -3.28 -8.25
CA THR A 119 -0.11 -3.65 -8.95
C THR A 119 0.02 -3.51 -10.47
N GLU A 120 0.62 -2.44 -10.96
CA GLU A 120 0.78 -2.11 -12.39
C GLU A 120 1.78 -3.02 -13.11
N ILE A 121 2.65 -3.68 -12.37
CA ILE A 121 3.65 -4.61 -12.92
C ILE A 121 3.33 -6.06 -12.61
N ASN A 122 2.46 -6.35 -11.66
CA ASN A 122 1.97 -7.71 -11.37
C ASN A 122 1.12 -8.26 -12.54
N GLU A 123 0.29 -7.42 -13.15
CA GLU A 123 -0.46 -7.83 -14.35
C GLU A 123 0.48 -8.00 -15.53
N MET A 124 0.30 -9.09 -16.27
CA MET A 124 1.01 -9.28 -17.55
C MET A 124 0.64 -8.17 -18.51
N GLN A 125 1.61 -7.32 -18.83
CA GLN A 125 1.43 -6.25 -19.79
C GLN A 125 1.11 -6.83 -21.18
N THR A 126 0.11 -6.27 -21.87
CA THR A 126 -0.20 -6.66 -23.24
C THR A 126 1.01 -6.40 -24.16
N ALA A 127 1.16 -7.16 -25.23
CA ALA A 127 2.24 -6.99 -26.20
C ALA A 127 2.30 -5.55 -26.74
N GLY A 128 1.15 -4.92 -26.99
CA GLY A 128 1.07 -3.52 -27.40
C GLY A 128 1.61 -2.54 -26.37
N LYS A 129 1.30 -2.74 -25.08
CA LYS A 129 1.84 -1.91 -24.00
C LYS A 129 3.36 -2.06 -23.87
N ARG A 130 3.87 -3.30 -23.91
CA ARG A 130 5.33 -3.55 -23.89
C ARG A 130 6.04 -2.87 -25.07
N LEU A 131 5.47 -3.00 -26.29
CA LEU A 131 6.00 -2.34 -27.46
C LEU A 131 6.00 -0.82 -27.31
N ALA A 132 4.92 -0.21 -26.83
CA ALA A 132 4.83 1.24 -26.60
C ALA A 132 5.89 1.73 -25.58
N VAL A 133 6.07 1.02 -24.47
CA VAL A 133 7.10 1.29 -23.46
C VAL A 133 8.49 1.22 -24.07
N ARG A 134 8.78 0.20 -24.88
CA ARG A 134 10.07 0.02 -25.55
C ARG A 134 10.33 1.12 -26.60
N LEU A 135 9.37 1.38 -27.49
CA LEU A 135 9.51 2.39 -28.54
C LEU A 135 9.64 3.81 -27.98
N ALA A 136 8.95 4.10 -26.88
CA ALA A 136 9.10 5.39 -26.19
C ALA A 136 10.44 5.52 -25.46
N GLY A 137 11.18 4.43 -25.28
CA GLY A 137 12.38 4.39 -24.45
C GLY A 137 12.07 4.79 -23.00
N THR A 138 10.94 4.30 -22.47
CA THR A 138 10.43 4.66 -21.13
C THR A 138 11.47 4.38 -20.05
N PHE A 139 12.11 3.23 -20.13
CA PHE A 139 13.20 2.84 -19.22
C PHE A 139 14.57 3.00 -19.90
N GLY A 140 14.76 4.09 -20.62
CA GLY A 140 16.01 4.42 -21.34
C GLY A 140 17.18 4.79 -20.40
N PRO A 141 18.31 5.26 -20.97
CA PRO A 141 19.56 5.50 -20.21
C PRO A 141 19.45 6.49 -19.06
N ARG A 142 18.47 7.40 -19.08
CA ARG A 142 18.24 8.42 -18.04
C ARG A 142 17.18 8.04 -17.01
N ALA A 143 16.49 6.91 -17.20
CA ALA A 143 15.45 6.48 -16.26
C ALA A 143 16.06 5.83 -15.02
N GLU A 144 15.61 6.27 -13.86
CA GLU A 144 15.81 5.62 -12.57
C GLU A 144 14.45 5.09 -12.08
N VAL A 145 14.45 3.93 -11.47
CA VAL A 145 13.23 3.32 -10.93
C VAL A 145 13.35 3.12 -9.42
N VAL A 146 12.32 3.51 -8.69
CA VAL A 146 12.15 3.21 -7.27
C VAL A 146 10.98 2.25 -7.11
N ALA A 147 11.24 1.11 -6.50
CA ALA A 147 10.22 0.16 -6.09
C ALA A 147 9.91 0.35 -4.60
N ASN A 148 8.66 0.18 -4.23
CA ASN A 148 8.21 0.33 -2.85
C ASN A 148 8.60 -0.84 -1.93
N SER A 149 9.21 -1.90 -2.49
CA SER A 149 9.71 -3.08 -1.79
C SER A 149 10.74 -3.83 -2.63
N GLU A 150 11.56 -4.68 -2.02
CA GLU A 150 12.47 -5.56 -2.75
C GLU A 150 11.70 -6.55 -3.64
N PHE A 151 10.57 -7.07 -3.14
CA PHE A 151 9.67 -7.89 -3.96
C PHE A 151 9.27 -7.16 -5.25
N THR A 152 8.82 -5.92 -5.15
CA THR A 152 8.41 -5.11 -6.31
C THR A 152 9.59 -4.81 -7.24
N ARG A 153 10.79 -4.60 -6.68
CA ARG A 153 12.02 -4.43 -7.44
C ARG A 153 12.38 -5.66 -8.26
N GLU A 154 12.40 -6.82 -7.65
CA GLU A 154 12.68 -8.10 -8.31
C GLU A 154 11.67 -8.40 -9.41
N LEU A 155 10.38 -8.18 -9.10
CA LEU A 155 9.30 -8.32 -10.08
C LEU A 155 9.50 -7.39 -11.28
N PHE A 156 9.90 -6.13 -11.03
CA PHE A 156 10.19 -5.17 -12.11
C PHE A 156 11.36 -5.66 -12.98
N LEU A 157 12.47 -6.06 -12.37
CA LEU A 157 13.65 -6.56 -13.07
C LEU A 157 13.39 -7.86 -13.85
N SER A 158 12.44 -8.67 -13.42
CA SER A 158 12.02 -9.86 -14.17
C SER A 158 11.22 -9.56 -15.44
N ARG A 159 10.72 -8.33 -15.61
CA ARG A 159 9.81 -7.94 -16.67
C ARG A 159 10.33 -6.87 -17.62
N PHE A 160 11.29 -6.06 -17.13
CA PHE A 160 11.83 -4.92 -17.87
C PHE A 160 13.36 -4.96 -17.86
N GLU A 161 13.95 -4.71 -19.02
CA GLU A 161 15.39 -4.63 -19.21
C GLU A 161 15.91 -3.26 -18.73
N LEU A 162 16.38 -3.21 -17.49
CA LEU A 162 17.06 -2.05 -16.92
C LEU A 162 18.22 -2.53 -16.05
N PRO A 163 19.41 -1.86 -16.07
CA PRO A 163 20.50 -2.18 -15.16
C PRO A 163 20.04 -2.17 -13.70
N ALA A 164 20.41 -3.20 -12.94
CA ALA A 164 19.92 -3.39 -11.58
C ALA A 164 20.33 -2.26 -10.61
N ASP A 165 21.41 -1.58 -10.87
CA ASP A 165 21.90 -0.40 -10.13
C ASP A 165 21.02 0.84 -10.32
N ARG A 166 20.19 0.88 -11.37
CA ARG A 166 19.20 1.93 -11.61
C ARG A 166 17.79 1.62 -11.09
N VAL A 167 17.63 0.46 -10.46
CA VAL A 167 16.38 0.04 -9.82
C VAL A 167 16.62 -0.16 -8.34
N ARG A 168 16.06 0.71 -7.51
CA ARG A 168 16.26 0.70 -6.06
C ARG A 168 14.97 0.30 -5.35
N ALA A 169 15.06 -0.56 -4.34
CA ALA A 169 13.97 -0.79 -3.40
C ALA A 169 14.08 0.22 -2.25
N ILE A 170 13.02 0.97 -2.04
CA ILE A 170 12.92 1.94 -0.94
C ILE A 170 11.59 1.71 -0.23
N PRO A 171 11.60 1.04 0.94
CA PRO A 171 10.40 0.82 1.71
C PRO A 171 9.69 2.12 2.05
N LEU A 172 8.37 2.09 2.06
CA LEU A 172 7.53 3.26 2.32
C LEU A 172 7.64 3.70 3.78
N GLY A 173 7.18 4.92 4.06
CA GLY A 173 7.06 5.47 5.40
C GLY A 173 5.64 5.42 5.94
N VAL A 174 5.49 5.75 7.20
CA VAL A 174 4.22 6.02 7.85
C VAL A 174 4.12 7.50 8.24
N SER A 175 2.92 8.08 8.15
CA SER A 175 2.69 9.48 8.49
C SER A 175 2.73 9.69 10.01
N GLU A 176 3.30 10.82 10.44
CA GLU A 176 3.28 11.27 11.84
C GLU A 176 1.87 11.35 12.45
N PHE A 177 0.85 11.51 11.59
CA PHE A 177 -0.55 11.48 11.99
C PHE A 177 -0.89 10.23 12.83
N TRP A 178 -0.38 9.05 12.46
CA TRP A 178 -0.72 7.78 13.11
C TRP A 178 -0.10 7.63 14.51
N PHE A 179 0.98 8.36 14.82
CA PHE A 179 1.57 8.41 16.16
C PHE A 179 0.86 9.40 17.09
N GLY A 180 -0.08 10.18 16.56
CA GLY A 180 -0.78 11.22 17.30
C GLY A 180 -1.68 10.68 18.43
N PRO A 181 -2.28 11.58 19.22
CA PRO A 181 -3.16 11.21 20.31
C PRO A 181 -4.38 10.42 19.81
N ARG A 182 -4.80 9.43 20.60
CA ARG A 182 -5.96 8.58 20.35
C ARG A 182 -6.99 8.80 21.45
N ALA A 183 -8.25 8.53 21.13
CA ALA A 183 -9.30 8.51 22.14
C ALA A 183 -9.03 7.38 23.17
N ASP A 184 -9.60 7.55 24.36
CA ASP A 184 -9.53 6.55 25.41
C ASP A 184 -10.06 5.19 24.92
N ARG A 185 -9.30 4.12 25.17
CA ARG A 185 -9.61 2.75 24.71
C ARG A 185 -11.01 2.31 25.09
N ASP A 186 -11.39 2.52 26.36
CA ASP A 186 -12.68 2.06 26.88
C ASP A 186 -13.82 2.91 26.30
N ALA A 187 -13.59 4.20 26.07
CA ALA A 187 -14.56 5.06 25.38
C ALA A 187 -14.83 4.60 23.96
N VAL A 188 -13.79 4.24 23.20
CA VAL A 188 -13.93 3.71 21.83
C VAL A 188 -14.63 2.35 21.86
N ARG A 189 -14.26 1.46 22.80
CA ARG A 189 -14.92 0.15 22.94
C ARG A 189 -16.40 0.31 23.27
N ARG A 190 -16.78 1.23 24.17
CA ARG A 190 -18.20 1.55 24.45
C ARG A 190 -18.92 2.12 23.22
N LYS A 191 -18.31 3.07 22.50
CA LYS A 191 -18.87 3.67 21.29
C LYS A 191 -19.25 2.60 20.26
N HIS A 192 -18.40 1.60 20.10
CA HIS A 192 -18.62 0.49 19.16
C HIS A 192 -19.30 -0.73 19.79
N ALA A 193 -19.85 -0.63 21.01
CA ALA A 193 -20.51 -1.71 21.73
C ALA A 193 -19.68 -3.03 21.71
N LEU A 194 -18.38 -2.92 21.97
CA LEU A 194 -17.46 -4.06 22.09
C LEU A 194 -17.52 -4.62 23.50
N ALA A 195 -17.63 -5.93 23.65
CA ALA A 195 -17.62 -6.56 24.97
C ALA A 195 -16.28 -6.32 25.68
N PRO A 196 -16.26 -6.13 27.02
CA PRO A 196 -15.04 -5.84 27.77
C PRO A 196 -13.94 -6.88 27.57
N ASP A 197 -14.31 -8.15 27.47
CA ASP A 197 -13.44 -9.32 27.30
C ASP A 197 -13.25 -9.75 25.84
N ALA A 198 -13.87 -9.06 24.88
CA ALA A 198 -13.70 -9.36 23.48
C ALA A 198 -12.27 -9.15 23.01
N LEU A 199 -11.74 -10.08 22.24
CA LEU A 199 -10.56 -9.87 21.41
C LEU A 199 -11.00 -9.12 20.14
N VAL A 200 -10.60 -7.87 20.02
CA VAL A 200 -10.96 -7.03 18.89
C VAL A 200 -9.91 -7.14 17.80
N MET A 201 -10.29 -7.81 16.73
CA MET A 201 -9.50 -7.93 15.51
C MET A 201 -10.00 -6.91 14.48
N VAL A 202 -9.11 -6.14 13.86
CA VAL A 202 -9.47 -5.12 12.87
C VAL A 202 -8.77 -5.34 11.55
N THR A 203 -9.50 -5.17 10.45
CA THR A 203 -8.98 -5.13 9.08
C THR A 203 -9.35 -3.78 8.45
N VAL A 204 -8.37 -3.09 7.87
CA VAL A 204 -8.60 -1.85 7.13
C VAL A 204 -8.14 -2.06 5.67
N ALA A 205 -9.08 -2.25 4.77
CA ALA A 205 -8.80 -2.50 3.35
C ALA A 205 -10.06 -2.37 2.49
N ARG A 206 -9.90 -2.09 1.19
CA ARG A 206 -11.00 -2.26 0.23
C ARG A 206 -11.47 -3.71 0.20
N LEU A 207 -12.77 -3.95 0.07
CA LEU A 207 -13.34 -5.29 0.00
C LEU A 207 -13.09 -5.91 -1.39
N THR A 208 -11.87 -6.39 -1.62
CA THR A 208 -11.43 -7.07 -2.84
C THR A 208 -10.84 -8.43 -2.54
N GLN A 209 -10.88 -9.35 -3.50
CA GLN A 209 -10.44 -10.73 -3.30
C GLN A 209 -9.02 -10.82 -2.75
N ARG A 210 -8.08 -10.05 -3.32
CA ARG A 210 -6.66 -10.08 -2.91
C ARG A 210 -6.40 -9.63 -1.46
N LYS A 211 -7.36 -8.99 -0.79
CA LYS A 211 -7.24 -8.57 0.61
C LYS A 211 -7.58 -9.69 1.61
N GLY A 212 -7.99 -10.87 1.13
CA GLY A 212 -8.04 -12.10 1.90
C GLY A 212 -9.14 -12.21 2.95
N HIS A 213 -10.17 -11.36 2.91
CA HIS A 213 -11.26 -11.41 3.90
C HIS A 213 -11.94 -12.78 3.98
N LEU A 214 -12.13 -13.47 2.84
CA LEU A 214 -12.71 -14.82 2.84
C LEU A 214 -11.75 -15.84 3.47
N ALA A 215 -10.44 -15.71 3.29
CA ALA A 215 -9.46 -16.57 3.93
C ALA A 215 -9.45 -16.37 5.46
N THR A 216 -9.52 -15.10 5.92
CA THR A 216 -9.69 -14.79 7.35
C THR A 216 -10.97 -15.39 7.90
N LEU A 217 -12.09 -15.28 7.17
CA LEU A 217 -13.37 -15.85 7.60
C LEU A 217 -13.30 -17.36 7.71
N ALA A 218 -12.73 -18.04 6.71
CA ALA A 218 -12.53 -19.49 6.74
C ALA A 218 -11.62 -19.93 7.91
N ALA A 219 -10.61 -19.11 8.24
CA ALA A 219 -9.75 -19.34 9.40
C ALA A 219 -10.52 -19.21 10.73
N LEU A 220 -11.37 -18.19 10.88
CA LEU A 220 -12.20 -18.01 12.07
C LEU A 220 -13.14 -19.20 12.30
N GLN A 221 -13.66 -19.81 11.22
CA GLN A 221 -14.53 -20.99 11.32
C GLN A 221 -13.79 -22.25 11.79
N GLN A 222 -12.46 -22.30 11.68
CA GLN A 222 -11.65 -23.42 12.18
C GLN A 222 -11.29 -23.30 13.66
N LEU A 223 -11.52 -22.13 14.28
CA LEU A 223 -11.26 -21.93 15.71
C LEU A 223 -12.29 -22.68 16.54
N ALA A 224 -11.83 -23.18 17.71
CA ALA A 224 -12.73 -23.72 18.72
C ALA A 224 -13.79 -22.66 19.10
N GLU A 225 -15.02 -23.12 19.32
CA GLU A 225 -16.16 -22.25 19.58
C GLU A 225 -15.92 -21.24 20.71
N PRO A 226 -15.39 -21.63 21.89
CA PRO A 226 -15.17 -20.68 22.99
C PRO A 226 -14.20 -19.55 22.64
N LEU A 227 -13.20 -19.82 21.79
CA LEU A 227 -12.27 -18.80 21.31
C LEU A 227 -12.93 -17.92 20.28
N ARG A 228 -13.63 -18.52 19.31
CA ARG A 228 -14.32 -17.79 18.24
C ARG A 228 -15.38 -16.83 18.80
N ALA A 229 -16.13 -17.25 19.81
CA ALA A 229 -17.16 -16.44 20.47
C ALA A 229 -16.60 -15.17 21.14
N ARG A 230 -15.32 -15.14 21.49
CA ARG A 230 -14.64 -13.97 22.09
C ARG A 230 -14.11 -13.00 21.05
N ILE A 231 -14.11 -13.35 19.76
CA ILE A 231 -13.53 -12.51 18.73
C ILE A 231 -14.60 -11.60 18.13
N THR A 232 -14.40 -10.29 18.21
CA THR A 232 -15.10 -9.30 17.38
C THR A 232 -14.21 -8.89 16.24
N TRP A 233 -14.66 -9.10 14.99
CA TRP A 233 -13.91 -8.70 13.80
C TRP A 233 -14.51 -7.46 13.16
N LEU A 234 -13.79 -6.33 13.22
CA LEU A 234 -14.15 -5.06 12.60
C LEU A 234 -13.53 -4.97 11.20
N ILE A 235 -14.36 -4.82 10.18
CA ILE A 235 -13.93 -4.69 8.78
C ILE A 235 -14.21 -3.27 8.33
N ILE A 236 -13.16 -2.51 8.05
CA ILE A 236 -13.19 -1.09 7.67
C ILE A 236 -12.70 -0.95 6.24
N GLY A 237 -13.45 -0.25 5.42
CA GLY A 237 -13.07 0.08 4.05
C GLY A 237 -14.26 0.13 3.10
N PRO A 238 -14.08 0.76 1.95
CA PRO A 238 -15.14 0.84 0.94
C PRO A 238 -15.35 -0.51 0.25
N ASP A 239 -16.55 -0.71 -0.24
CA ASP A 239 -16.87 -1.79 -1.15
C ASP A 239 -15.95 -1.70 -2.39
N GLY A 240 -15.50 -2.86 -2.86
CA GLY A 240 -14.62 -2.99 -4.02
C GLY A 240 -15.32 -3.74 -5.15
N GLU A 241 -14.95 -5.00 -5.34
CA GLU A 241 -15.51 -5.88 -6.38
C GLU A 241 -16.90 -6.36 -5.95
N ALA A 242 -17.97 -5.93 -6.64
CA ALA A 242 -19.35 -6.18 -6.21
C ALA A 242 -19.68 -7.66 -5.95
N GLY A 243 -19.21 -8.58 -6.83
CA GLY A 243 -19.42 -10.02 -6.64
C GLY A 243 -18.71 -10.54 -5.38
N HIS A 244 -17.48 -10.10 -5.13
CA HIS A 244 -16.72 -10.47 -3.94
C HIS A 244 -17.36 -9.93 -2.66
N VAL A 245 -17.86 -8.68 -2.69
CA VAL A 245 -18.54 -8.07 -1.54
C VAL A 245 -19.81 -8.83 -1.17
N ALA A 246 -20.64 -9.19 -2.16
CA ALA A 246 -21.85 -9.98 -1.95
C ALA A 246 -21.52 -11.36 -1.34
N GLN A 247 -20.52 -12.05 -1.90
CA GLN A 247 -20.04 -13.33 -1.39
C GLN A 247 -19.54 -13.23 0.05
N LEU A 248 -18.71 -12.21 0.34
CA LEU A 248 -18.14 -12.01 1.67
C LEU A 248 -19.23 -11.75 2.72
N ARG A 249 -20.20 -10.88 2.41
CA ARG A 249 -21.31 -10.58 3.34
C ARG A 249 -22.20 -11.80 3.60
N ALA A 250 -22.51 -12.57 2.54
CA ALA A 250 -23.27 -13.80 2.68
C ALA A 250 -22.52 -14.85 3.52
N ALA A 251 -21.23 -15.03 3.26
CA ALA A 251 -20.38 -15.96 4.01
C ALA A 251 -20.22 -15.55 5.48
N ALA A 252 -20.07 -14.25 5.77
CA ALA A 252 -19.99 -13.73 7.14
C ALA A 252 -21.29 -13.97 7.92
N LEU A 253 -22.45 -13.76 7.28
CA LEU A 253 -23.75 -14.06 7.88
C LEU A 253 -23.90 -15.56 8.20
N ALA A 254 -23.49 -16.42 7.28
CA ALA A 254 -23.57 -17.88 7.46
C ALA A 254 -22.58 -18.41 8.51
N ALA A 255 -21.42 -17.78 8.66
CA ALA A 255 -20.41 -18.17 9.64
C ALA A 255 -20.84 -17.92 11.08
N GLY A 256 -21.72 -16.95 11.30
CA GLY A 256 -22.03 -16.45 12.63
C GLY A 256 -20.84 -15.73 13.28
N GLY A 257 -20.95 -15.45 14.57
CA GLY A 257 -19.96 -14.67 15.30
C GLY A 257 -20.15 -13.15 15.17
N ASP A 258 -19.28 -12.37 15.81
CA ASP A 258 -19.37 -10.91 15.81
C ASP A 258 -18.46 -10.31 14.71
N ILE A 259 -19.00 -10.25 13.50
CA ILE A 259 -18.31 -9.71 12.31
C ILE A 259 -19.05 -8.45 11.85
N ARG A 260 -18.35 -7.31 11.88
CA ARG A 260 -18.96 -6.00 11.65
C ARG A 260 -18.32 -5.27 10.48
N PHE A 261 -19.10 -4.92 9.48
CA PHE A 261 -18.69 -4.10 8.33
C PHE A 261 -18.99 -2.64 8.65
N LEU A 262 -17.96 -1.86 8.90
CA LEU A 262 -18.09 -0.45 9.29
C LEU A 262 -18.07 0.51 8.08
N GLY A 263 -17.83 -0.01 6.87
CA GLY A 263 -17.70 0.84 5.69
C GLY A 263 -16.45 1.71 5.74
N ARG A 264 -16.48 2.82 5.01
CA ARG A 264 -15.37 3.79 4.99
C ARG A 264 -15.48 4.71 6.20
N LEU A 265 -14.41 4.85 6.96
CA LEU A 265 -14.28 5.75 8.11
C LEU A 265 -13.21 6.81 7.86
N PRO A 266 -13.25 7.97 8.55
CA PRO A 266 -12.16 8.93 8.61
C PRO A 266 -10.92 8.32 9.27
N ASP A 267 -9.73 8.82 8.90
CA ASP A 267 -8.46 8.32 9.43
C ASP A 267 -8.36 8.50 10.95
N GLU A 268 -8.94 9.58 11.52
CA GLU A 268 -9.01 9.80 12.96
C GLU A 268 -9.76 8.67 13.68
N GLU A 269 -10.90 8.26 13.13
CA GLU A 269 -11.69 7.18 13.72
C GLU A 269 -11.00 5.82 13.54
N ILE A 270 -10.31 5.59 12.42
CA ILE A 270 -9.49 4.39 12.20
C ILE A 270 -8.37 4.33 13.23
N ARG A 271 -7.67 5.44 13.48
CA ARG A 271 -6.60 5.53 14.49
C ARG A 271 -7.11 5.26 15.90
N ASP A 272 -8.29 5.78 16.26
CA ASP A 272 -8.92 5.50 17.54
C ASP A 272 -9.29 4.01 17.69
N ILE A 273 -9.83 3.39 16.62
CA ILE A 273 -10.13 1.95 16.59
C ILE A 273 -8.84 1.13 16.68
N PHE A 274 -7.76 1.51 16.02
CA PHE A 274 -6.46 0.85 16.18
C PHE A 274 -5.98 0.86 17.64
N GLY A 275 -6.14 1.99 18.35
CA GLY A 275 -5.83 2.10 19.78
C GLY A 275 -6.73 1.24 20.68
N ALA A 276 -7.93 0.90 20.23
CA ALA A 276 -8.89 0.10 20.98
C ALA A 276 -8.89 -1.39 20.61
N ALA A 277 -8.24 -1.76 19.50
CA ALA A 277 -8.11 -3.13 19.03
C ALA A 277 -6.99 -3.90 19.74
N ASP A 278 -6.97 -5.21 19.53
CA ASP A 278 -5.98 -6.14 20.08
C ASP A 278 -5.08 -6.73 18.99
N LEU A 279 -5.57 -6.73 17.73
CA LEU A 279 -4.87 -7.32 16.58
C LEU A 279 -5.30 -6.64 15.28
N PHE A 280 -4.33 -6.19 14.50
CA PHE A 280 -4.54 -5.87 13.09
C PHE A 280 -4.38 -7.14 12.25
N CYS A 281 -5.37 -7.46 11.43
CA CYS A 281 -5.38 -8.67 10.60
C CYS A 281 -5.66 -8.32 9.14
N LEU A 282 -4.67 -8.54 8.27
CA LEU A 282 -4.83 -8.40 6.82
C LEU A 282 -4.12 -9.56 6.12
N THR A 283 -4.87 -10.63 5.87
CA THR A 283 -4.35 -11.90 5.34
C THR A 283 -4.48 -11.96 3.82
N GLY A 284 -3.82 -11.02 3.13
CA GLY A 284 -3.85 -10.94 1.69
C GLY A 284 -3.57 -12.30 1.03
N VAL A 285 -4.18 -12.51 -0.13
CA VAL A 285 -3.98 -13.70 -0.97
C VAL A 285 -3.66 -13.25 -2.41
N PRO A 286 -2.95 -14.04 -3.21
CA PRO A 286 -2.85 -13.78 -4.63
C PRO A 286 -4.25 -13.80 -5.26
N ASP A 287 -4.56 -12.81 -6.10
CA ASP A 287 -5.79 -12.88 -6.89
C ASP A 287 -5.60 -13.73 -8.16
N PRO A 288 -6.67 -14.06 -8.91
CA PRO A 288 -6.57 -14.87 -10.12
C PRO A 288 -5.67 -14.29 -11.21
N SER A 289 -5.39 -12.98 -11.17
CA SER A 289 -4.43 -12.33 -12.09
C SER A 289 -2.98 -12.35 -11.56
N GLY A 290 -2.74 -12.95 -10.38
CA GLY A 290 -1.44 -13.01 -9.73
C GLY A 290 -1.05 -11.73 -8.99
N ARG A 291 -1.98 -10.77 -8.84
CA ARG A 291 -1.69 -9.54 -8.06
C ARG A 291 -1.62 -9.87 -6.58
N VAL A 292 -0.60 -9.32 -5.94
CA VAL A 292 -0.38 -9.40 -4.49
C VAL A 292 -0.20 -8.01 -3.90
N GLU A 293 -0.06 -7.92 -2.58
CA GLU A 293 0.26 -6.68 -1.89
C GLU A 293 1.69 -6.24 -2.21
N GLY A 294 1.87 -5.00 -2.71
CA GLY A 294 3.20 -4.47 -3.04
C GLY A 294 4.02 -4.06 -1.82
N PHE A 295 3.36 -3.63 -0.73
CA PHE A 295 3.98 -3.26 0.53
C PHE A 295 2.99 -3.37 1.70
N GLY A 296 1.90 -2.56 1.69
CA GLY A 296 0.89 -2.56 2.73
C GLY A 296 1.09 -1.49 3.81
N LEU A 297 0.95 -0.21 3.44
CA LEU A 297 1.07 0.93 4.36
C LEU A 297 0.28 0.76 5.66
N VAL A 298 -0.90 0.18 5.58
CA VAL A 298 -1.81 0.01 6.71
C VAL A 298 -1.22 -0.85 7.86
N TYR A 299 -0.26 -1.74 7.57
CA TYR A 299 0.47 -2.45 8.64
C TYR A 299 1.32 -1.50 9.48
N LEU A 300 1.96 -0.52 8.84
CA LEU A 300 2.73 0.51 9.54
C LEU A 300 1.81 1.48 10.30
N GLU A 301 0.66 1.80 9.73
CA GLU A 301 -0.36 2.66 10.35
C GLU A 301 -0.89 2.02 11.64
N ALA A 302 -1.22 0.73 11.59
CA ALA A 302 -1.59 -0.06 12.77
C ALA A 302 -0.42 -0.16 13.77
N GLY A 303 0.81 -0.39 13.28
CA GLY A 303 2.02 -0.47 14.10
C GLY A 303 2.34 0.83 14.81
N ALA A 304 2.12 1.98 14.19
CA ALA A 304 2.26 3.30 14.82
C ALA A 304 1.28 3.49 15.99
N CYS A 305 0.23 2.69 16.04
CA CYS A 305 -0.73 2.62 17.14
C CYS A 305 -0.46 1.49 18.16
N ASP A 306 0.76 0.95 18.23
CA ASP A 306 1.14 -0.19 19.09
C ASP A 306 0.37 -1.49 18.79
N LEU A 307 -0.29 -1.59 17.63
CA LEU A 307 -1.13 -2.73 17.30
C LEU A 307 -0.31 -3.78 16.55
N PRO A 308 -0.19 -5.02 17.09
CA PRO A 308 0.52 -6.10 16.41
C PRO A 308 -0.24 -6.54 15.15
N SER A 309 0.49 -6.99 14.13
CA SER A 309 -0.09 -7.37 12.86
C SER A 309 -0.06 -8.88 12.63
N LEU A 310 -1.14 -9.41 12.03
CA LEU A 310 -1.16 -10.71 11.37
C LEU A 310 -1.30 -10.49 9.86
N GLY A 311 -0.33 -10.95 9.10
CA GLY A 311 -0.32 -10.89 7.64
C GLY A 311 0.04 -12.24 7.01
N CYS A 312 -0.16 -12.35 5.68
CA CYS A 312 0.39 -13.46 4.92
C CYS A 312 1.75 -13.09 4.34
N ASN A 313 2.67 -14.05 4.31
CA ASN A 313 4.00 -13.87 3.72
C ASN A 313 3.93 -13.92 2.20
N ILE A 314 3.39 -12.85 1.61
CA ILE A 314 3.23 -12.68 0.16
C ILE A 314 3.63 -11.28 -0.28
N GLY A 315 4.14 -11.15 -1.48
CA GLY A 315 4.51 -9.84 -2.03
C GLY A 315 5.50 -9.08 -1.13
N GLY A 316 5.29 -7.78 -0.99
CA GLY A 316 6.12 -6.90 -0.15
C GLY A 316 5.70 -6.82 1.32
N VAL A 317 4.79 -7.67 1.80
CA VAL A 317 4.28 -7.61 3.18
C VAL A 317 5.38 -7.84 4.22
N ALA A 318 6.39 -8.66 3.90
CA ALA A 318 7.53 -8.94 4.78
C ALA A 318 8.40 -7.70 5.07
N GLU A 319 8.28 -6.64 4.29
CA GLU A 319 8.98 -5.37 4.53
C GLU A 319 8.15 -4.41 5.39
N ALA A 320 6.82 -4.52 5.35
CA ALA A 320 5.92 -3.77 6.22
C ALA A 320 5.74 -4.41 7.59
N VAL A 321 5.90 -5.74 7.69
CA VAL A 321 5.78 -6.51 8.94
C VAL A 321 7.09 -7.26 9.20
N ALA A 322 7.83 -6.84 10.22
CA ALA A 322 9.01 -7.56 10.70
C ALA A 322 8.56 -8.82 11.46
N ALA A 323 8.62 -9.97 10.78
CA ALA A 323 8.12 -11.25 11.30
C ALA A 323 8.72 -11.60 12.68
N GLY A 324 7.85 -11.96 13.64
CA GLY A 324 8.23 -12.27 15.01
C GLY A 324 8.66 -11.07 15.87
N ARG A 325 8.71 -9.85 15.29
CA ARG A 325 9.03 -8.61 16.00
C ARG A 325 7.87 -7.60 16.00
N SER A 326 7.25 -7.34 14.86
CA SER A 326 6.12 -6.41 14.74
C SER A 326 4.80 -7.10 14.43
N GLY A 327 4.82 -8.41 14.22
CA GLY A 327 3.66 -9.21 13.88
C GLY A 327 4.04 -10.64 13.50
N LEU A 328 3.04 -11.40 13.09
CA LEU A 328 3.22 -12.74 12.53
C LEU A 328 2.95 -12.72 11.03
N LEU A 329 3.79 -13.41 10.28
CA LEU A 329 3.59 -13.70 8.86
C LEU A 329 3.42 -15.20 8.68
N VAL A 330 2.33 -15.58 8.00
CA VAL A 330 1.96 -16.99 7.80
C VAL A 330 1.70 -17.29 6.32
N ALA A 331 1.60 -18.57 5.98
CA ALA A 331 1.12 -18.98 4.66
C ALA A 331 -0.32 -18.46 4.43
N PRO A 332 -0.71 -18.14 3.17
CA PRO A 332 -2.05 -17.65 2.85
C PRO A 332 -3.09 -18.77 2.82
N THR A 333 -3.13 -19.60 3.86
CA THR A 333 -4.08 -20.71 4.04
C THR A 333 -4.91 -20.50 5.29
N PRO A 334 -6.19 -20.91 5.29
CA PRO A 334 -7.05 -20.78 6.46
C PRO A 334 -6.48 -21.43 7.74
N GLU A 335 -5.78 -22.56 7.59
CA GLU A 335 -5.19 -23.32 8.72
C GLU A 335 -4.06 -22.53 9.39
N ALA A 336 -3.16 -21.97 8.58
CA ALA A 336 -2.02 -21.16 9.07
C ALA A 336 -2.52 -19.86 9.72
N ILE A 337 -3.53 -19.23 9.12
CA ILE A 337 -4.15 -18.01 9.64
C ILE A 337 -4.87 -18.33 10.96
N ALA A 338 -5.65 -19.43 11.04
CA ALA A 338 -6.35 -19.84 12.27
C ALA A 338 -5.38 -20.12 13.41
N GLY A 339 -4.29 -20.84 13.15
CA GLY A 339 -3.26 -21.12 14.15
C GLY A 339 -2.61 -19.84 14.70
N ALA A 340 -2.35 -18.86 13.82
CA ALA A 340 -1.80 -17.57 14.26
C ALA A 340 -2.80 -16.72 15.03
N ILE A 341 -4.08 -16.70 14.63
CA ILE A 341 -5.16 -16.03 15.38
C ILE A 341 -5.27 -16.66 16.78
N ALA A 342 -5.33 -17.99 16.88
CA ALA A 342 -5.42 -18.69 18.18
C ALA A 342 -4.22 -18.32 19.08
N LYS A 343 -2.99 -18.41 18.56
CA LYS A 343 -1.79 -18.06 19.30
C LYS A 343 -1.82 -16.62 19.81
N LEU A 344 -2.19 -15.65 18.94
CA LEU A 344 -2.29 -14.25 19.34
C LEU A 344 -3.48 -13.99 20.29
N ALA A 345 -4.56 -14.75 20.21
CA ALA A 345 -5.71 -14.60 21.09
C ALA A 345 -5.41 -15.09 22.51
N GLU A 346 -4.63 -16.13 22.65
CA GLU A 346 -4.35 -16.79 23.94
C GLU A 346 -3.12 -16.19 24.66
N ASP A 347 -2.18 -15.59 23.91
CA ASP A 347 -0.94 -15.04 24.47
C ASP A 347 -0.91 -13.50 24.42
N GLU A 348 -1.39 -12.89 25.51
CA GLU A 348 -1.36 -11.43 25.67
C GLU A 348 0.06 -10.86 25.77
N THR A 349 0.97 -11.62 26.38
CA THR A 349 2.38 -11.22 26.50
C THR A 349 3.02 -11.10 25.12
N LEU A 350 2.76 -12.08 24.26
CA LEU A 350 3.21 -12.04 22.87
C LEU A 350 2.57 -10.86 22.11
N ARG A 351 1.26 -10.65 22.23
CA ARG A 351 0.59 -9.50 21.58
C ARG A 351 1.23 -8.18 21.98
N THR A 352 1.45 -7.98 23.29
CA THR A 352 2.06 -6.76 23.82
C THR A 352 3.51 -6.60 23.33
N ALA A 353 4.30 -7.66 23.29
CA ALA A 353 5.67 -7.61 22.79
C ALA A 353 5.71 -7.27 21.30
N LEU A 354 4.86 -7.89 20.49
CA LEU A 354 4.74 -7.61 19.06
C LEU A 354 4.23 -6.18 18.79
N GLY A 355 3.29 -5.66 19.59
CA GLY A 355 2.80 -4.30 19.49
C GLY A 355 3.91 -3.27 19.70
N ARG A 356 4.71 -3.42 20.76
CA ARG A 356 5.90 -2.57 20.99
C ARG A 356 6.90 -2.66 19.83
N GLY A 357 7.12 -3.85 19.31
CA GLY A 357 7.96 -4.06 18.14
C GLY A 357 7.39 -3.41 16.89
N ALA A 358 6.05 -3.42 16.72
CA ALA A 358 5.36 -2.76 15.62
C ALA A 358 5.55 -1.24 15.66
N LEU A 359 5.41 -0.63 16.84
CA LEU A 359 5.68 0.79 17.04
C LEU A 359 7.13 1.15 16.71
N ALA A 360 8.08 0.35 17.18
CA ALA A 360 9.50 0.57 16.89
C ALA A 360 9.79 0.44 15.39
N HIS A 361 9.20 -0.56 14.71
CA HIS A 361 9.32 -0.75 13.27
C HIS A 361 8.70 0.41 12.47
N ALA A 362 7.50 0.85 12.85
CA ALA A 362 6.84 2.00 12.22
C ALA A 362 7.68 3.29 12.35
N ARG A 363 8.25 3.56 13.52
CA ARG A 363 9.15 4.72 13.74
C ARG A 363 10.41 4.67 12.87
N ALA A 364 10.95 3.48 12.60
CA ALA A 364 12.11 3.31 11.74
C ALA A 364 11.79 3.55 10.25
N LEU A 365 10.53 3.46 9.85
CA LEU A 365 10.06 3.64 8.48
C LEU A 365 9.34 4.99 8.32
N SER A 366 10.09 6.09 8.32
CA SER A 366 9.55 7.43 8.13
C SER A 366 9.49 7.84 6.66
N TRP A 367 8.58 8.75 6.32
CA TRP A 367 8.54 9.35 4.99
C TRP A 367 9.76 10.21 4.69
N ASP A 368 10.38 10.84 5.70
CA ASP A 368 11.61 11.62 5.52
C ASP A 368 12.76 10.72 5.09
N ARG A 369 12.91 9.53 5.70
CA ARG A 369 13.84 8.51 5.24
C ARG A 369 13.55 8.09 3.81
N CYS A 370 12.28 7.84 3.47
CA CYS A 370 11.86 7.45 2.13
C CYS A 370 12.21 8.54 1.10
N ALA A 371 11.92 9.81 1.39
CA ALA A 371 12.23 10.94 0.52
C ALA A 371 13.75 11.18 0.39
N ALA A 372 14.49 11.12 1.51
CA ALA A 372 15.95 11.24 1.50
C ALA A 372 16.58 10.19 0.58
N ALA A 373 16.18 8.92 0.74
CA ALA A 373 16.68 7.82 -0.09
C ALA A 373 16.24 7.95 -1.56
N THR A 374 15.00 8.40 -1.82
CA THR A 374 14.44 8.53 -3.18
C THR A 374 15.15 9.63 -3.97
N TYR A 375 15.35 10.79 -3.38
CA TYR A 375 15.87 11.96 -4.08
C TYR A 375 17.36 12.18 -3.88
N GLY A 376 17.98 11.53 -2.90
CA GLY A 376 19.37 11.80 -2.50
C GLY A 376 19.48 13.10 -1.70
N LEU A 377 18.46 13.41 -0.89
CA LEU A 377 18.48 14.53 0.03
C LEU A 377 19.26 14.15 1.29
N ALA A 378 19.99 15.13 1.87
CA ALA A 378 20.63 14.89 3.14
C ALA A 378 19.57 14.65 4.22
N PRO A 379 19.68 13.60 5.04
CA PRO A 379 18.84 13.47 6.20
C PRO A 379 19.12 14.64 7.16
N THR A 380 18.09 15.16 7.83
CA THR A 380 18.29 16.04 8.97
C THR A 380 18.94 15.22 10.11
N ASP A 381 19.77 15.84 10.95
CA ASP A 381 20.65 15.17 11.93
C ASP A 381 19.97 14.14 12.87
N ASP A 382 18.62 14.13 12.93
CA ASP A 382 17.82 13.21 13.74
C ASP A 382 17.43 11.89 13.03
N ILE A 383 17.77 11.70 11.74
CA ILE A 383 17.37 10.51 10.96
C ILE A 383 18.54 9.53 10.88
N LEU A 384 18.76 8.76 11.97
CA LEU A 384 19.58 7.56 11.91
C LEU A 384 18.82 6.47 11.14
N LEU A 385 19.31 6.14 9.94
CA LEU A 385 18.79 5.03 9.14
C LEU A 385 19.22 3.70 9.78
N PRO A 386 18.33 2.91 10.41
CA PRO A 386 18.70 1.55 10.78
C PRO A 386 18.94 0.76 9.48
N PRO A 387 19.97 -0.09 9.45
CA PRO A 387 20.18 -0.96 8.31
C PRO A 387 18.97 -1.87 8.12
N VAL A 388 18.45 -1.95 6.90
CA VAL A 388 17.47 -2.97 6.53
C VAL A 388 18.20 -4.32 6.63
N ASP A 389 17.75 -5.16 7.56
CA ASP A 389 18.32 -6.49 7.76
C ASP A 389 17.99 -7.36 6.54
N ARG A 390 18.96 -7.51 5.65
CA ARG A 390 18.81 -8.24 4.38
C ARG A 390 18.72 -9.75 4.57
N GLU A 391 19.08 -10.28 5.74
CA GLU A 391 19.06 -11.72 5.98
C GLU A 391 17.65 -12.29 6.20
N GLN A 392 16.64 -11.45 6.47
CA GLN A 392 15.26 -11.89 6.71
C GLN A 392 14.36 -11.92 5.46
N VAL A 393 14.84 -11.44 4.32
CA VAL A 393 14.13 -11.49 3.02
C VAL A 393 14.58 -12.72 2.21
N ALA A 394 14.75 -13.86 2.85
CA ALA A 394 14.87 -15.13 2.13
C ALA A 394 13.47 -15.49 1.60
N LEU A 395 13.17 -15.03 0.40
CA LEU A 395 11.98 -15.40 -0.36
C LEU A 395 12.05 -16.91 -0.63
N ALA A 396 11.09 -17.66 -0.10
CA ALA A 396 10.79 -18.97 -0.69
C ALA A 396 10.44 -18.72 -2.17
N PRO A 397 11.10 -19.40 -3.12
CA PRO A 397 10.82 -19.16 -4.54
C PRO A 397 9.35 -19.51 -4.83
N PHE A 398 8.58 -18.53 -5.24
CA PHE A 398 7.24 -18.75 -5.78
C PHE A 398 7.42 -19.41 -7.16
N ALA A 399 7.32 -20.74 -7.20
CA ALA A 399 7.30 -21.47 -8.47
C ALA A 399 6.02 -21.11 -9.21
N ALA A 400 6.16 -20.51 -10.38
CA ALA A 400 5.07 -20.12 -11.28
C ALA A 400 4.27 -21.33 -11.85
N GLY A 401 4.34 -22.50 -11.20
CA GLY A 401 3.79 -23.77 -11.65
C GLY A 401 2.62 -24.33 -10.83
N ASP A 402 2.28 -23.79 -9.68
CA ASP A 402 1.30 -24.42 -8.79
C ASP A 402 -0.14 -23.88 -8.88
N VAL A 403 -0.48 -23.18 -9.96
CA VAL A 403 -1.89 -22.89 -10.24
C VAL A 403 -2.43 -24.00 -11.14
N ALA A 404 -3.06 -25.01 -10.58
CA ALA A 404 -3.81 -26.00 -11.33
C ALA A 404 -4.87 -25.29 -12.20
N PRO A 405 -4.99 -25.64 -13.50
CA PRO A 405 -6.00 -25.04 -14.36
C PRO A 405 -7.39 -25.39 -13.84
N ALA A 406 -8.22 -24.38 -13.58
CA ALA A 406 -9.63 -24.57 -13.30
C ALA A 406 -10.26 -25.40 -14.43
N ALA A 407 -10.91 -26.49 -14.05
CA ALA A 407 -11.59 -27.41 -14.98
C ALA A 407 -12.53 -26.61 -15.89
N ALA A 408 -12.30 -26.71 -17.18
CA ALA A 408 -13.18 -26.16 -18.21
C ALA A 408 -14.54 -26.86 -18.10
N GLY A 409 -15.55 -26.13 -17.62
CA GLY A 409 -16.93 -26.56 -17.64
C GLY A 409 -17.36 -26.85 -19.07
N SER A 410 -17.75 -28.08 -19.32
CA SER A 410 -18.34 -28.57 -20.58
C SER A 410 -19.51 -27.67 -20.99
N ARG A 411 -19.41 -27.05 -22.17
CA ARG A 411 -20.56 -26.51 -22.87
C ARG A 411 -21.41 -27.68 -23.32
N GLY A 412 -22.58 -27.84 -22.71
CA GLY A 412 -23.65 -28.67 -23.27
C GLY A 412 -24.22 -27.95 -24.48
N GLU A 413 -24.23 -28.66 -25.60
CA GLU A 413 -25.05 -28.35 -26.77
C GLU A 413 -26.52 -28.59 -26.39
N GLU A 414 -27.35 -27.55 -26.57
CA GLU A 414 -28.67 -27.62 -27.19
C GLU A 414 -29.13 -26.18 -27.48
#